data_284395d09efd3946e9f2dcece65b57ae
#
_entry.id   284395d09efd3946e9f2dcece65b57ae
#
_cell.length_a   1.000
_cell.length_b   1.000
_cell.length_c   1.000
_cell.angle_alpha   90.00
_cell.angle_beta   90.00
_cell.angle_gamma   90.00
#
_symmetry.space_group_name_H-M   'P 1'
#
loop_
_entity.id
_entity.type
_entity.pdbx_description
1 polymer ?
#
loop_
_entity_poly.entity_id
_entity_poly.type
_entity_poly.pdbx_seq_one_letter_code
_entity_poly.pdbx_strand_id
1 'polypeptide(L)' 'MSELIFEISQEADGGFVAECLTESIVTEGNTWDELRCNVREAVRGYFFDQPSKQPQAIRLHLVRDEVLATA' A
#
# COMPACT_ATOMS: atom_id res chain seq x y z
N MET A 1 14.14 -4.21 13.82
CA MET A 1 13.80 -3.60 12.50
C MET A 1 12.29 -3.48 12.39
N SER A 2 11.81 -2.31 12.03
CA SER A 2 10.38 -2.08 11.88
C SER A 2 9.99 -2.08 10.40
N GLU A 3 8.88 -2.73 10.11
CA GLU A 3 8.37 -2.83 8.76
C GLU A 3 6.85 -2.65 8.80
N LEU A 4 6.32 -1.79 7.92
CA LEU A 4 4.88 -1.72 7.69
C LEU A 4 4.55 -2.53 6.45
N ILE A 5 3.45 -3.27 6.52
CA ILE A 5 3.00 -4.09 5.41
C ILE A 5 1.68 -3.52 4.90
N PHE A 6 1.64 -3.22 3.61
CA PHE A 6 0.44 -2.80 2.92
C PHE A 6 -0.05 -3.91 2.02
N GLU A 7 -1.33 -4.22 2.11
CA GLU A 7 -1.98 -5.12 1.18
C GLU A 7 -2.48 -4.27 0.01
N ILE A 8 -2.06 -4.64 -1.19
CA ILE A 8 -2.38 -3.90 -2.41
C ILE A 8 -3.36 -4.71 -3.23
N SER A 9 -4.45 -4.10 -3.65
CA SER A 9 -5.39 -4.70 -4.58
C SER A 9 -5.48 -3.84 -5.83
N GLN A 10 -5.70 -4.49 -6.97
CA GLN A 10 -5.87 -3.79 -8.23
C GLN A 10 -7.36 -3.64 -8.53
N GLU A 11 -7.76 -2.42 -8.88
CA GLU A 11 -9.13 -2.13 -9.24
C GLU A 11 -9.43 -2.56 -10.67
N ALA A 12 -10.71 -2.69 -11.00
CA ALA A 12 -11.15 -3.10 -12.34
C ALA A 12 -10.68 -2.15 -13.44
N ASP A 13 -10.48 -0.88 -13.11
CA ASP A 13 -10.00 0.14 -14.06
C ASP A 13 -8.48 0.19 -14.18
N GLY A 14 -7.78 -0.71 -13.45
CA GLY A 14 -6.32 -0.79 -13.50
C GLY A 14 -5.61 -0.03 -12.41
N GLY A 15 -6.31 0.78 -11.62
CA GLY A 15 -5.72 1.48 -10.49
C GLY A 15 -5.45 0.54 -9.31
N PHE A 16 -4.74 1.05 -8.31
CA PHE A 16 -4.35 0.27 -7.13
C PHE A 16 -4.82 0.94 -5.85
N VAL A 17 -5.19 0.13 -4.87
CA VAL A 17 -5.53 0.57 -3.52
C VAL A 17 -4.57 -0.11 -2.56
N ALA A 18 -4.02 0.66 -1.62
CA ALA A 18 -3.11 0.16 -0.59
C ALA A 18 -3.75 0.35 0.79
N GLU A 19 -3.78 -0.71 1.57
CA GLU A 19 -4.31 -0.68 2.93
C GLU A 19 -3.26 -1.25 3.88
N CYS A 20 -2.89 -0.47 4.90
CA CYS A 20 -1.95 -0.93 5.90
C CYS A 20 -2.62 -1.97 6.80
N LEU A 21 -1.91 -3.06 7.12
CA LEU A 21 -2.47 -4.13 7.92
C LEU A 21 -2.53 -3.81 9.41
N THR A 22 -1.69 -2.91 9.89
CA THR A 22 -1.56 -2.62 11.32
C THR A 22 -1.96 -1.21 11.72
N GLU A 23 -1.93 -0.27 10.77
CA GLU A 23 -2.25 1.13 11.03
C GLU A 23 -3.40 1.59 10.14
N SER A 24 -4.08 2.64 10.55
CA SER A 24 -5.21 3.18 9.78
C SER A 24 -4.72 4.07 8.65
N ILE A 25 -4.04 3.46 7.70
CA ILE A 25 -3.50 4.16 6.53
C ILE A 25 -4.03 3.48 5.27
N VAL A 26 -4.76 4.24 4.46
CA VAL A 26 -5.27 3.78 3.16
C VAL A 26 -4.92 4.83 2.13
N THR A 27 -4.42 4.38 0.99
CA THR A 27 -4.12 5.28 -0.13
C THR A 27 -4.33 4.54 -1.45
N GLU A 28 -4.20 5.25 -2.55
CA GLU A 28 -4.43 4.69 -3.87
C GLU A 28 -3.54 5.36 -4.90
N GLY A 29 -3.48 4.79 -6.08
CA GLY A 29 -2.74 5.35 -7.21
C GLY A 29 -3.22 4.74 -8.50
N ASN A 30 -3.13 5.51 -9.60
CA ASN A 30 -3.56 5.04 -10.91
C ASN A 30 -2.53 4.11 -11.56
N THR A 31 -1.27 4.24 -11.15
CA THR A 31 -0.17 3.40 -11.61
C THR A 31 0.59 2.87 -10.40
N TRP A 32 1.40 1.84 -10.63
CA TRP A 32 2.24 1.29 -9.56
C TRP A 32 3.21 2.34 -9.01
N ASP A 33 3.84 3.12 -9.87
CA ASP A 33 4.77 4.16 -9.44
C ASP A 33 4.07 5.24 -8.62
N GLU A 34 2.88 5.65 -9.04
CA GLU A 34 2.08 6.61 -8.30
C GLU A 34 1.67 6.05 -6.94
N LEU A 35 1.25 4.79 -6.89
CA LEU A 35 0.91 4.12 -5.65
C LEU A 35 2.08 4.11 -4.68
N ARG A 36 3.28 3.76 -5.16
CA ARG A 36 4.48 3.73 -4.33
C ARG A 36 4.77 5.09 -3.72
N CYS A 37 4.67 6.13 -4.53
CA CYS A 37 4.87 7.50 -4.07
C CYS A 37 3.85 7.88 -3.00
N ASN A 38 2.58 7.58 -3.27
CA ASN A 38 1.49 7.91 -2.35
C ASN A 38 1.59 7.14 -1.04
N VAL A 39 2.02 5.88 -1.07
CA VAL A 39 2.24 5.11 0.15
C VAL A 39 3.32 5.76 1.00
N ARG A 40 4.46 6.15 0.38
CA ARG A 40 5.54 6.80 1.12
C ARG A 40 5.06 8.09 1.78
N GLU A 41 4.31 8.90 1.04
CA GLU A 41 3.81 10.17 1.57
C GLU A 41 2.79 9.94 2.68
N ALA A 42 1.91 8.96 2.53
CA ALA A 42 0.92 8.63 3.54
C ALA A 42 1.58 8.17 4.85
N VAL A 43 2.61 7.33 4.75
CA VAL A 43 3.35 6.87 5.92
C VAL A 43 4.08 8.02 6.59
N ARG A 44 4.74 8.86 5.79
CA ARG A 44 5.48 10.01 6.30
C ARG A 44 4.54 10.96 7.03
N GLY A 45 3.38 11.22 6.48
CA GLY A 45 2.37 12.08 7.11
C GLY A 45 1.78 11.47 8.36
N TYR A 46 1.55 10.17 8.37
CA TYR A 46 0.97 9.48 9.52
C TYR A 46 1.87 9.57 10.76
N PHE A 47 3.18 9.49 10.56
CA PHE A 47 4.16 9.51 11.66
C PHE A 47 4.92 10.83 11.76
N PHE A 48 4.44 11.91 11.13
CA PHE A 48 5.23 13.14 11.04
C PHE A 48 5.58 13.74 12.42
N ASP A 49 4.68 13.58 13.40
CA ASP A 49 4.90 14.07 14.77
C ASP A 49 5.55 13.01 15.66
N GLN A 50 5.87 11.86 15.13
CA GLN A 50 6.51 10.76 15.85
C GLN A 50 7.63 10.15 15.01
N PRO A 51 8.68 10.93 14.72
CA PRO A 51 9.72 10.47 13.81
C PRO A 51 10.44 9.19 14.28
N SER A 52 10.47 8.93 15.59
CA SER A 52 11.06 7.69 16.11
C SER A 52 10.25 6.45 15.77
N LYS A 53 8.99 6.63 15.35
CA LYS A 53 8.10 5.52 14.98
C LYS A 53 8.03 5.28 13.47
N GLN A 54 8.72 6.10 12.68
CA GLN A 54 8.81 5.86 11.24
C GLN A 54 9.35 4.47 10.98
N PRO A 55 8.72 3.69 10.10
CA PRO A 55 9.23 2.37 9.78
C PRO A 55 10.52 2.46 8.98
N GLN A 56 11.39 1.48 9.14
CA GLN A 56 12.61 1.39 8.37
C GLN A 56 12.35 0.87 6.96
N ALA A 57 11.26 0.12 6.78
CA ALA A 57 10.88 -0.44 5.49
C ALA A 57 9.38 -0.48 5.36
N ILE A 58 8.91 -0.42 4.12
CA ILE A 58 7.51 -0.57 3.76
C ILE A 58 7.44 -1.73 2.78
N ARG A 59 6.63 -2.74 3.09
CA ARG A 59 6.42 -3.87 2.21
C ARG A 59 5.09 -3.70 1.50
N LEU A 60 5.11 -3.81 0.19
CA LEU A 60 3.90 -3.78 -0.63
C LEU A 60 3.59 -5.20 -1.07
N HIS A 61 2.49 -5.74 -0.57
CA HIS A 61 2.06 -7.10 -0.88
C HIS A 61 0.89 -7.04 -1.84
N LEU A 62 1.14 -7.37 -3.11
CA LEU A 62 0.10 -7.35 -4.14
C LEU A 62 -0.73 -8.62 -4.06
N VAL A 63 -2.03 -8.44 -3.78
CA VAL A 63 -3.01 -9.52 -3.80
C VAL A 63 -3.72 -9.48 -5.14
N ARG A 64 -3.73 -10.60 -5.83
CA ARG A 64 -4.29 -10.66 -7.17
C ARG A 64 -5.14 -11.92 -7.33
N ASP A 65 -6.35 -11.71 -7.84
CA ASP A 65 -7.26 -12.80 -8.18
C ASP A 65 -7.35 -12.94 -9.69
N GLU A 66 -7.47 -14.16 -10.13
CA GLU A 66 -7.71 -14.43 -11.55
C GLU A 66 -8.75 -15.53 -11.63
N VAL A 67 -9.77 -15.31 -12.45
CA VAL A 67 -10.84 -16.30 -12.66
C VAL A 67 -10.67 -16.89 -14.06
N LEU A 68 -10.51 -18.20 -14.10
CA LEU A 68 -10.34 -18.91 -15.37
C LEU A 68 -11.66 -19.64 -15.69
N ALA A 69 -12.09 -19.49 -16.92
CA ALA A 69 -13.22 -20.28 -17.43
C ALA A 69 -12.72 -21.70 -17.69
N THR A 70 -13.51 -22.69 -17.31
CA THR A 70 -13.12 -24.11 -17.44
C THR A 70 -13.78 -24.82 -18.62
N ALA A 71 -14.64 -24.14 -19.36
CA ALA A 71 -15.33 -24.76 -20.49
C ALA A 71 -15.29 -23.89 -21.73
#